data_28669bcfeec5791117ac08df7e85b75c
#
_entry.id   28669bcfeec5791117ac08df7e85b75c
#
_cell.length_a   1.000
_cell.length_b   1.000
_cell.length_c   1.000
_cell.angle_alpha   90.00
_cell.angle_beta   90.00
_cell.angle_gamma   90.00
#
_symmetry.space_group_name_H-M   'P 1'
#
loop_
_entity.id
_entity.type
_entity.pdbx_description
1 polymer ?
#
loop_
_entity_poly.entity_id
_entity_poly.type
_entity_poly.pdbx_seq_one_letter_code
_entity_poly.pdbx_strand_id
1 'polypeptide(L)'
;MKEGENRMYKYVIKRILFTIPVLLGATLLVYAIMYLTPGDPGTLILGITAKPEDIAALNHKLGADLPFYQQFFNYLKNILFHFDFGTSYLSGKPVFDSIMARFPTTFKLALLSIVLSSIVGIALGIVSAVKQYSWLDNLLTTLAMFFSAMPGFWLGLMLMVLFALKLRILPFGGVDTWKGYILPVVTLSLGAAASEMRLTRSTMLEAIRTDYIRTARSKGAPQRLVIWKHALRNALLPVVTSMGMNFGASLGGAVIIETVFGIPGLGMLIVESIRKKDTPMVLAATIFLAVLFCLVMLAVDILYAYIDPRIKAKYKA
;
A
#
# COMPACT_ATOMS: atom_id res chain seq x y z
N MET A 1 -6.57 16.32 -31.22
CA MET A 1 -6.59 15.00 -30.53
C MET A 1 -5.22 14.35 -30.50
N LYS A 2 -4.49 14.17 -31.60
CA LYS A 2 -3.15 13.51 -31.67
C LYS A 2 -2.05 14.14 -30.79
N GLU A 3 -2.03 15.45 -30.59
CA GLU A 3 -1.02 16.11 -29.74
C GLU A 3 -1.20 15.85 -28.22
N GLY A 4 -2.44 15.68 -27.76
CA GLY A 4 -2.73 15.36 -26.37
C GLY A 4 -2.37 13.92 -26.00
N GLU A 5 -2.53 12.97 -26.94
CA GLU A 5 -2.14 11.57 -26.76
C GLU A 5 -0.62 11.41 -26.69
N ASN A 6 0.10 12.12 -27.55
CA ASN A 6 1.57 12.06 -27.61
C ASN A 6 2.23 12.62 -26.32
N ARG A 7 1.57 13.55 -25.64
CA ARG A 7 2.06 14.12 -24.38
C ARG A 7 1.80 13.22 -23.18
N MET A 8 0.63 12.57 -23.13
CA MET A 8 0.32 11.61 -22.07
C MET A 8 1.28 10.41 -22.13
N TYR A 9 1.60 9.94 -23.34
CA TYR A 9 2.58 8.87 -23.53
C TYR A 9 3.98 9.25 -23.01
N LYS A 10 4.46 10.46 -23.33
CA LYS A 10 5.75 10.98 -22.80
C LYS A 10 5.75 11.07 -21.26
N TYR A 11 4.63 11.49 -20.66
CA TYR A 11 4.49 11.54 -19.20
C TYR A 11 4.60 10.15 -18.58
N VAL A 12 3.87 9.18 -19.09
CA VAL A 12 3.89 7.79 -18.62
C VAL A 12 5.30 7.20 -18.75
N ILE A 13 5.97 7.39 -19.88
CA ILE A 13 7.35 6.90 -20.08
C ILE A 13 8.29 7.56 -19.07
N LYS A 14 8.21 8.88 -18.90
CA LYS A 14 9.05 9.60 -17.94
C LYS A 14 8.82 9.07 -16.52
N ARG A 15 7.58 8.78 -16.14
CA ARG A 15 7.24 8.24 -14.82
C ARG A 15 7.79 6.81 -14.63
N ILE A 16 7.67 5.96 -15.65
CA ILE A 16 8.27 4.62 -15.64
C ILE A 16 9.79 4.71 -15.51
N LEU A 17 10.44 5.61 -16.25
CA LEU A 17 11.90 5.80 -16.16
C LEU A 17 12.35 6.25 -14.77
N PHE A 18 11.58 7.11 -14.10
CA PHE A 18 11.87 7.49 -12.70
C PHE A 18 11.59 6.39 -11.69
N THR A 19 10.72 5.44 -12.00
CA THR A 19 10.46 4.29 -11.14
C THR A 19 11.64 3.31 -11.10
N ILE A 20 12.39 3.17 -12.20
CA ILE A 20 13.53 2.26 -12.29
C ILE A 20 14.61 2.55 -11.22
N PRO A 21 15.13 3.78 -11.05
CA PRO A 21 16.10 4.09 -9.99
C PRO A 21 15.55 3.82 -8.59
N VAL A 22 14.27 4.07 -8.36
CA VAL A 22 13.62 3.81 -7.05
C VAL A 22 13.61 2.31 -6.76
N LEU A 23 13.21 1.49 -7.73
CA LEU A 23 13.21 0.02 -7.59
C LEU A 23 14.62 -0.52 -7.41
N LEU A 24 15.59 -0.03 -8.18
CA LEU A 24 16.99 -0.44 -8.03
C LEU A 24 17.55 -0.05 -6.65
N GLY A 25 17.28 1.16 -6.18
CA GLY A 25 17.69 1.62 -4.85
C GLY A 25 17.06 0.80 -3.72
N ALA A 26 15.76 0.53 -3.81
CA ALA A 26 15.06 -0.32 -2.85
C ALA A 26 15.62 -1.75 -2.86
N THR A 27 15.84 -2.32 -4.05
CA THR A 27 16.43 -3.67 -4.20
C THR A 27 17.83 -3.72 -3.61
N LEU A 28 18.69 -2.73 -3.89
CA LEU A 28 20.03 -2.64 -3.35
C LEU A 28 20.03 -2.56 -1.82
N LEU A 29 19.13 -1.73 -1.27
CA LEU A 29 19.03 -1.55 0.18
C LEU A 29 18.60 -2.85 0.87
N VAL A 30 17.55 -3.51 0.38
CA VAL A 30 17.08 -4.77 0.97
C VAL A 30 18.13 -5.87 0.80
N TYR A 31 18.78 -5.92 -0.37
CA TYR A 31 19.88 -6.87 -0.61
C TYR A 31 21.04 -6.66 0.35
N ALA A 32 21.44 -5.40 0.56
CA ALA A 32 22.51 -5.05 1.50
C ALA A 32 22.17 -5.45 2.94
N ILE A 33 20.93 -5.19 3.38
CA ILE A 33 20.46 -5.60 4.72
C ILE A 33 20.52 -7.11 4.87
N MET A 34 20.04 -7.87 3.88
CA MET A 34 20.06 -9.33 3.94
C MET A 34 21.48 -9.89 3.88
N TYR A 35 22.36 -9.29 3.09
CA TYR A 35 23.78 -9.67 3.02
C TYR A 35 24.53 -9.44 4.35
N LEU A 36 24.23 -8.32 5.03
CA LEU A 36 24.80 -7.99 6.34
C LEU A 36 24.18 -8.82 7.48
N THR A 37 23.05 -9.48 7.24
CA THR A 37 22.37 -10.29 8.27
C THR A 37 23.15 -11.59 8.45
N PRO A 38 23.66 -11.90 9.65
CA PRO A 38 24.42 -13.11 9.90
C PRO A 38 23.61 -14.37 9.56
N GLY A 39 24.16 -15.24 8.71
CA GLY A 39 23.52 -16.50 8.32
C GLY A 39 24.10 -16.98 6.99
N ASP A 40 24.27 -18.28 6.90
CA ASP A 40 24.86 -18.98 5.79
C ASP A 40 23.81 -19.82 5.09
N PRO A 41 23.52 -19.59 3.80
CA PRO A 41 22.51 -20.34 3.06
C PRO A 41 22.69 -21.86 3.10
N GLY A 42 23.93 -22.32 2.98
CA GLY A 42 24.24 -23.76 3.04
C GLY A 42 23.86 -24.37 4.37
N THR A 43 24.17 -23.69 5.47
CA THR A 43 23.76 -24.14 6.82
C THR A 43 22.23 -24.11 7.00
N LEU A 44 21.53 -23.12 6.43
CA LEU A 44 20.08 -23.02 6.50
C LEU A 44 19.39 -24.17 5.75
N ILE A 45 19.94 -24.57 4.62
CA ILE A 45 19.37 -25.63 3.77
C ILE A 45 19.71 -27.02 4.30
N LEU A 46 20.97 -27.27 4.64
CA LEU A 46 21.48 -28.59 5.04
C LEU A 46 21.32 -28.85 6.55
N GLY A 47 21.11 -27.80 7.35
CA GLY A 47 21.07 -27.86 8.80
C GLY A 47 22.45 -27.76 9.46
N ILE A 48 22.44 -27.45 10.76
CA ILE A 48 23.67 -27.21 11.57
C ILE A 48 24.52 -28.49 11.81
N THR A 49 23.94 -29.66 11.52
CA THR A 49 24.63 -30.96 11.68
C THR A 49 25.29 -31.46 10.40
N ALA A 50 25.14 -30.72 9.29
CA ALA A 50 25.75 -31.07 8.01
C ALA A 50 27.28 -30.92 8.08
N LYS A 51 27.99 -31.66 7.24
CA LYS A 51 29.46 -31.57 7.16
C LYS A 51 29.86 -30.20 6.62
N PRO A 52 30.94 -29.57 7.17
CA PRO A 52 31.38 -28.25 6.69
C PRO A 52 31.74 -28.23 5.19
N GLU A 53 32.20 -29.36 4.65
CA GLU A 53 32.52 -29.51 3.22
C GLU A 53 31.28 -29.42 2.34
N ASP A 54 30.17 -30.06 2.77
CA ASP A 54 28.85 -30.03 2.03
C ASP A 54 28.25 -28.63 2.08
N ILE A 55 28.36 -27.96 3.23
CA ILE A 55 27.93 -26.57 3.40
C ILE A 55 28.71 -25.65 2.47
N ALA A 56 30.04 -25.76 2.45
CA ALA A 56 30.91 -24.94 1.59
C ALA A 56 30.62 -25.20 0.09
N ALA A 57 30.46 -26.46 -0.30
CA ALA A 57 30.11 -26.85 -1.66
C ALA A 57 28.74 -26.26 -2.11
N LEU A 58 27.74 -26.28 -1.21
CA LEU A 58 26.43 -25.69 -1.50
C LEU A 58 26.48 -24.17 -1.59
N ASN A 59 27.22 -23.51 -0.68
CA ASN A 59 27.43 -22.04 -0.73
C ASN A 59 28.11 -21.60 -2.01
N HIS A 60 29.09 -22.33 -2.47
CA HIS A 60 29.75 -22.08 -3.75
C HIS A 60 28.77 -22.24 -4.92
N LYS A 61 27.96 -23.30 -4.90
CA LYS A 61 26.91 -23.52 -5.92
C LYS A 61 25.85 -22.41 -5.96
N LEU A 62 25.51 -21.86 -4.80
CA LEU A 62 24.56 -20.75 -4.66
C LEU A 62 25.21 -19.38 -4.93
N GLY A 63 26.55 -19.34 -5.05
CA GLY A 63 27.31 -18.10 -5.21
C GLY A 63 27.34 -17.22 -3.95
N ALA A 64 27.08 -17.81 -2.78
CA ALA A 64 27.06 -17.09 -1.51
C ALA A 64 28.47 -16.69 -1.03
N ASP A 65 29.52 -17.31 -1.58
CA ASP A 65 30.93 -17.01 -1.39
C ASP A 65 31.46 -15.87 -2.28
N LEU A 66 30.67 -15.43 -3.25
CA LEU A 66 31.06 -14.33 -4.13
C LEU A 66 31.00 -12.98 -3.40
N PRO A 67 31.79 -11.98 -3.85
CA PRO A 67 31.67 -10.61 -3.35
C PRO A 67 30.29 -10.04 -3.52
N PHE A 68 29.86 -9.16 -2.60
CA PHE A 68 28.56 -8.51 -2.58
C PHE A 68 28.08 -8.01 -3.96
N TYR A 69 28.94 -7.27 -4.66
CA TYR A 69 28.58 -6.69 -5.96
C TYR A 69 28.29 -7.75 -7.03
N GLN A 70 29.03 -8.88 -7.03
CA GLN A 70 28.81 -9.97 -7.97
C GLN A 70 27.48 -10.68 -7.68
N GLN A 71 27.23 -10.98 -6.40
CA GLN A 71 25.95 -11.57 -5.99
C GLN A 71 24.78 -10.68 -6.39
N PHE A 72 24.85 -9.38 -6.11
CA PHE A 72 23.80 -8.41 -6.45
C PHE A 72 23.56 -8.31 -7.96
N PHE A 73 24.62 -8.18 -8.76
CA PHE A 73 24.48 -8.13 -10.22
C PHE A 73 23.95 -9.45 -10.81
N ASN A 74 24.36 -10.60 -10.30
CA ASN A 74 23.83 -11.89 -10.72
C ASN A 74 22.34 -12.00 -10.40
N TYR A 75 21.91 -11.56 -9.21
CA TYR A 75 20.50 -11.50 -8.82
C TYR A 75 19.68 -10.61 -9.76
N LEU A 76 20.14 -9.40 -10.03
CA LEU A 76 19.47 -8.51 -10.98
C LEU A 76 19.42 -9.10 -12.39
N LYS A 77 20.50 -9.70 -12.87
CA LYS A 77 20.55 -10.35 -14.19
C LYS A 77 19.51 -11.47 -14.28
N ASN A 78 19.41 -12.32 -13.27
CA ASN A 78 18.46 -13.42 -13.24
C ASN A 78 17.01 -12.92 -13.28
N ILE A 79 16.68 -11.90 -12.48
CA ILE A 79 15.33 -11.31 -12.52
C ILE A 79 15.02 -10.65 -13.87
N LEU A 80 15.92 -9.81 -14.37
CA LEU A 80 15.64 -8.99 -15.57
C LEU A 80 15.62 -9.78 -16.87
N PHE A 81 16.45 -10.79 -17.00
CA PHE A 81 16.62 -11.53 -18.26
C PHE A 81 15.99 -12.93 -18.25
N HIS A 82 15.81 -13.54 -17.07
CA HIS A 82 15.27 -14.90 -16.97
C HIS A 82 13.96 -14.96 -16.18
N PHE A 83 13.50 -13.86 -15.61
CA PHE A 83 12.34 -13.83 -14.68
C PHE A 83 12.49 -14.84 -13.51
N ASP A 84 13.73 -15.14 -13.16
CA ASP A 84 14.05 -16.07 -12.10
C ASP A 84 14.30 -15.32 -10.78
N PHE A 85 13.36 -15.48 -9.86
CA PHE A 85 13.43 -14.93 -8.51
C PHE A 85 14.11 -15.91 -7.51
N GLY A 86 14.57 -17.05 -8.01
CA GLY A 86 15.20 -18.09 -7.20
C GLY A 86 14.21 -19.02 -6.50
N THR A 87 14.77 -19.87 -5.68
CA THR A 87 14.05 -20.84 -4.85
C THR A 87 14.19 -20.49 -3.37
N SER A 88 13.14 -20.69 -2.60
CA SER A 88 13.17 -20.55 -1.14
C SER A 88 14.17 -21.54 -0.53
N TYR A 89 15.04 -21.06 0.32
CA TYR A 89 16.01 -21.92 1.03
C TYR A 89 15.33 -22.94 1.95
N LEU A 90 14.15 -22.63 2.45
CA LEU A 90 13.43 -23.46 3.42
C LEU A 90 12.50 -24.46 2.79
N SER A 91 11.74 -24.04 1.78
CA SER A 91 10.72 -24.88 1.15
C SER A 91 11.19 -25.57 -0.11
N GLY A 92 12.32 -25.12 -0.72
CA GLY A 92 12.80 -25.59 -2.02
C GLY A 92 11.86 -25.26 -3.20
N LYS A 93 10.79 -24.47 -2.95
CA LYS A 93 9.81 -24.09 -3.98
C LYS A 93 10.21 -22.80 -4.68
N PRO A 94 9.79 -22.60 -5.94
CA PRO A 94 9.97 -21.33 -6.63
C PRO A 94 9.36 -20.19 -5.80
N VAL A 95 10.13 -19.11 -5.63
CA VAL A 95 9.71 -17.97 -4.83
C VAL A 95 8.49 -17.28 -5.42
N PHE A 96 8.45 -17.15 -6.74
CA PHE A 96 7.35 -16.49 -7.44
C PHE A 96 6.00 -17.15 -7.19
N ASP A 97 5.95 -18.50 -7.20
CA ASP A 97 4.72 -19.26 -6.91
C ASP A 97 4.21 -19.00 -5.50
N SER A 98 5.12 -18.93 -4.54
CA SER A 98 4.79 -18.63 -3.14
C SER A 98 4.23 -17.22 -2.98
N ILE A 99 4.78 -16.24 -3.71
CA ILE A 99 4.28 -14.86 -3.75
C ILE A 99 2.88 -14.82 -4.36
N MET A 100 2.67 -15.46 -5.52
CA MET A 100 1.37 -15.48 -6.20
C MET A 100 0.28 -16.17 -5.38
N ALA A 101 0.63 -17.17 -4.60
CA ALA A 101 -0.33 -17.84 -3.69
C ALA A 101 -0.80 -16.91 -2.54
N ARG A 102 0.03 -15.96 -2.09
CA ARG A 102 -0.26 -15.05 -0.98
C ARG A 102 -0.80 -13.68 -1.41
N PHE A 103 -0.44 -13.23 -2.61
CA PHE A 103 -0.80 -11.93 -3.17
C PHE A 103 -2.30 -11.62 -3.15
N PRO A 104 -3.21 -12.54 -3.56
CA PRO A 104 -4.64 -12.25 -3.58
C PRO A 104 -5.20 -11.84 -2.22
N THR A 105 -4.68 -12.43 -1.14
CA THR A 105 -5.10 -12.11 0.25
C THR A 105 -4.72 -10.68 0.62
N THR A 106 -3.46 -10.28 0.41
CA THR A 106 -2.99 -8.92 0.68
C THR A 106 -3.73 -7.89 -0.18
N PHE A 107 -3.88 -8.17 -1.48
CA PHE A 107 -4.58 -7.28 -2.40
C PHE A 107 -6.04 -7.07 -2.02
N LYS A 108 -6.76 -8.16 -1.69
CA LYS A 108 -8.15 -8.11 -1.23
C LYS A 108 -8.29 -7.31 0.06
N LEU A 109 -7.38 -7.52 1.01
CA LEU A 109 -7.37 -6.78 2.27
C LEU A 109 -7.17 -5.27 2.03
N ALA A 110 -6.18 -4.88 1.23
CA ALA A 110 -5.91 -3.50 0.89
C ALA A 110 -7.09 -2.86 0.12
N LEU A 111 -7.67 -3.57 -0.85
CA LEU A 111 -8.80 -3.08 -1.65
C LEU A 111 -10.04 -2.85 -0.79
N LEU A 112 -10.41 -3.78 0.07
CA LEU A 112 -11.54 -3.63 0.98
C LEU A 112 -11.33 -2.47 1.95
N SER A 113 -10.09 -2.30 2.43
CA SER A 113 -9.74 -1.23 3.36
C SER A 113 -9.84 0.15 2.72
N ILE A 114 -9.34 0.33 1.48
CA ILE A 114 -9.44 1.64 0.81
C ILE A 114 -10.88 1.96 0.43
N VAL A 115 -11.67 0.98 0.01
CA VAL A 115 -13.10 1.20 -0.29
C VAL A 115 -13.85 1.64 0.96
N LEU A 116 -13.64 0.97 2.09
CA LEU A 116 -14.28 1.33 3.35
C LEU A 116 -13.82 2.71 3.84
N SER A 117 -12.51 2.98 3.84
CA SER A 117 -11.98 4.28 4.28
C SER A 117 -12.51 5.43 3.44
N SER A 118 -12.58 5.25 2.11
CA SER A 118 -13.05 6.27 1.20
C SER A 118 -14.54 6.55 1.36
N ILE A 119 -15.37 5.52 1.50
CA ILE A 119 -16.81 5.71 1.75
C ILE A 119 -17.01 6.48 3.06
N VAL A 120 -16.39 6.04 4.14
CA VAL A 120 -16.54 6.64 5.46
C VAL A 120 -15.90 8.04 5.50
N GLY A 121 -14.64 8.17 5.05
CA GLY A 121 -13.90 9.42 5.11
C GLY A 121 -14.53 10.52 4.29
N ILE A 122 -14.92 10.24 3.04
CA ILE A 122 -15.57 11.23 2.18
C ILE A 122 -16.93 11.63 2.75
N ALA A 123 -17.77 10.66 3.13
CA ALA A 123 -19.09 10.96 3.67
C ALA A 123 -19.02 11.83 4.94
N LEU A 124 -18.15 11.47 5.89
CA LEU A 124 -17.99 12.22 7.13
C LEU A 124 -17.32 13.58 6.88
N GLY A 125 -16.39 13.69 5.92
CA GLY A 125 -15.78 14.95 5.52
C GLY A 125 -16.76 15.94 4.90
N ILE A 126 -17.68 15.47 4.04
CA ILE A 126 -18.77 16.29 3.50
C ILE A 126 -19.68 16.78 4.62
N VAL A 127 -20.11 15.88 5.49
CA VAL A 127 -21.01 16.25 6.62
C VAL A 127 -20.35 17.30 7.52
N SER A 128 -19.09 17.10 7.86
CA SER A 128 -18.29 18.03 8.68
C SER A 128 -18.15 19.40 8.00
N ALA A 129 -17.86 19.45 6.70
CA ALA A 129 -17.75 20.70 5.95
C ALA A 129 -19.08 21.47 5.85
N VAL A 130 -20.17 20.76 5.58
CA VAL A 130 -21.51 21.38 5.45
C VAL A 130 -22.02 21.90 6.79
N LYS A 131 -21.68 21.23 7.89
CA LYS A 131 -22.06 21.63 9.25
C LYS A 131 -20.89 22.28 10.01
N GLN A 132 -20.07 23.06 9.30
CA GLN A 132 -18.91 23.76 9.87
C GLN A 132 -19.25 24.47 11.20
N TYR A 133 -18.34 24.33 12.19
CA TYR A 133 -18.45 24.90 13.53
C TYR A 133 -19.59 24.35 14.41
N SER A 134 -20.35 23.35 13.94
CA SER A 134 -21.35 22.68 14.78
C SER A 134 -20.67 21.69 15.75
N TRP A 135 -21.43 21.24 16.75
CA TRP A 135 -20.96 20.18 17.65
C TRP A 135 -20.58 18.90 16.91
N LEU A 136 -21.30 18.60 15.81
CA LEU A 136 -21.04 17.42 14.97
C LEU A 136 -19.70 17.56 14.23
N ASP A 137 -19.39 18.74 13.68
CA ASP A 137 -18.09 19.03 13.04
C ASP A 137 -16.94 18.86 14.06
N ASN A 138 -17.11 19.42 15.26
CA ASN A 138 -16.11 19.30 16.32
C ASN A 138 -15.92 17.83 16.75
N LEU A 139 -17.00 17.08 16.94
CA LEU A 139 -16.95 15.66 17.27
C LEU A 139 -16.22 14.85 16.19
N LEU A 140 -16.63 14.99 14.93
CA LEU A 140 -16.03 14.26 13.81
C LEU A 140 -14.54 14.58 13.64
N THR A 141 -14.16 15.87 13.78
CA THR A 141 -12.77 16.29 13.68
C THR A 141 -11.94 15.74 14.84
N THR A 142 -12.47 15.75 16.06
CA THR A 142 -11.81 15.18 17.25
C THR A 142 -11.62 13.67 17.10
N LEU A 143 -12.66 12.94 16.66
CA LEU A 143 -12.55 11.51 16.38
C LEU A 143 -11.53 11.20 15.28
N ALA A 144 -11.50 12.01 14.22
CA ALA A 144 -10.51 11.86 13.16
C ALA A 144 -9.08 12.07 13.67
N MET A 145 -8.83 13.07 14.52
CA MET A 145 -7.52 13.27 15.15
C MET A 145 -7.15 12.08 16.05
N PHE A 146 -8.09 11.58 16.84
CA PHE A 146 -7.90 10.45 17.73
C PHE A 146 -7.50 9.18 16.98
N PHE A 147 -8.26 8.80 15.91
CA PHE A 147 -7.93 7.62 15.12
C PHE A 147 -6.67 7.78 14.26
N SER A 148 -6.33 9.00 13.83
CA SER A 148 -5.07 9.25 13.12
C SER A 148 -3.84 9.15 14.01
N ALA A 149 -3.98 9.42 15.32
CA ALA A 149 -2.89 9.35 16.28
C ALA A 149 -2.63 7.92 16.80
N MET A 150 -3.60 7.01 16.63
CA MET A 150 -3.46 5.63 17.11
C MET A 150 -2.56 4.80 16.19
N PRO A 151 -1.58 4.07 16.76
CA PRO A 151 -0.85 3.06 16.00
C PRO A 151 -1.81 1.96 15.51
N GLY A 152 -1.77 1.64 14.19
CA GLY A 152 -2.70 0.67 13.60
C GLY A 152 -2.66 -0.71 14.26
N PHE A 153 -1.47 -1.20 14.61
CA PHE A 153 -1.34 -2.49 15.30
C PHE A 153 -2.01 -2.49 16.68
N TRP A 154 -1.88 -1.39 17.42
CA TRP A 154 -2.51 -1.25 18.74
C TRP A 154 -4.04 -1.24 18.61
N LEU A 155 -4.56 -0.49 17.65
CA LEU A 155 -5.99 -0.47 17.34
C LEU A 155 -6.49 -1.88 16.97
N GLY A 156 -5.75 -2.60 16.12
CA GLY A 156 -6.07 -3.98 15.75
C GLY A 156 -6.16 -4.91 16.95
N LEU A 157 -5.18 -4.84 17.86
CA LEU A 157 -5.20 -5.61 19.11
C LEU A 157 -6.39 -5.25 20.00
N MET A 158 -6.72 -3.97 20.13
CA MET A 158 -7.88 -3.54 20.96
C MET A 158 -9.21 -4.03 20.36
N LEU A 159 -9.36 -3.93 19.04
CA LEU A 159 -10.54 -4.46 18.36
C LEU A 159 -10.63 -5.99 18.50
N MET A 160 -9.51 -6.70 18.40
CA MET A 160 -9.46 -8.15 18.62
C MET A 160 -9.86 -8.52 20.05
N VAL A 161 -9.33 -7.82 21.06
CA VAL A 161 -9.70 -8.04 22.47
C VAL A 161 -11.18 -7.78 22.68
N LEU A 162 -11.72 -6.72 22.09
CA LEU A 162 -13.12 -6.36 22.29
C LEU A 162 -14.05 -7.34 21.56
N PHE A 163 -13.87 -7.51 20.25
CA PHE A 163 -14.85 -8.21 19.40
C PHE A 163 -14.64 -9.72 19.32
N ALA A 164 -13.39 -10.18 19.41
CA ALA A 164 -13.11 -11.62 19.36
C ALA A 164 -13.03 -12.26 20.74
N LEU A 165 -12.36 -11.62 21.71
CA LEU A 165 -12.17 -12.21 23.05
C LEU A 165 -13.36 -11.96 23.97
N LYS A 166 -13.78 -10.69 24.15
CA LYS A 166 -14.83 -10.33 25.12
C LYS A 166 -16.23 -10.61 24.56
N LEU A 167 -16.55 -10.06 23.39
CA LEU A 167 -17.87 -10.17 22.78
C LEU A 167 -18.07 -11.49 22.02
N ARG A 168 -17.00 -12.14 21.57
CA ARG A 168 -16.99 -13.43 20.82
C ARG A 168 -17.89 -13.44 19.58
N ILE A 169 -18.02 -12.29 18.92
CA ILE A 169 -18.86 -12.14 17.72
C ILE A 169 -18.08 -12.22 16.42
N LEU A 170 -16.74 -12.01 16.47
CA LEU A 170 -15.84 -12.09 15.32
C LEU A 170 -14.66 -13.02 15.63
N PRO A 171 -14.05 -13.65 14.60
CA PRO A 171 -12.89 -14.49 14.80
C PRO A 171 -11.64 -13.68 15.17
N PHE A 172 -10.69 -14.29 15.87
CA PHE A 172 -9.41 -13.69 16.24
C PHE A 172 -8.55 -13.33 15.03
N GLY A 173 -8.57 -14.15 13.97
CA GLY A 173 -7.75 -13.99 12.80
C GLY A 173 -8.10 -15.02 11.74
N GLY A 174 -7.24 -15.10 10.71
CA GLY A 174 -7.50 -15.93 9.55
C GLY A 174 -8.50 -15.30 8.59
N VAL A 175 -8.57 -15.81 7.37
CA VAL A 175 -9.43 -15.29 6.30
C VAL A 175 -10.24 -16.39 5.62
N ASP A 176 -10.43 -17.52 6.30
CA ASP A 176 -11.21 -18.65 5.81
C ASP A 176 -12.69 -18.31 5.61
N THR A 177 -13.16 -17.31 6.36
CA THR A 177 -14.52 -16.78 6.22
C THR A 177 -14.49 -15.27 5.99
N TRP A 178 -15.55 -14.73 5.42
CA TRP A 178 -15.69 -13.27 5.23
C TRP A 178 -15.61 -12.48 6.56
N LYS A 179 -16.03 -13.10 7.69
CA LYS A 179 -15.94 -12.49 9.02
C LYS A 179 -14.51 -12.24 9.46
N GLY A 180 -13.56 -13.06 9.00
CA GLY A 180 -12.14 -12.87 9.31
C GLY A 180 -11.53 -11.59 8.69
N TYR A 181 -12.13 -11.06 7.62
CA TYR A 181 -11.71 -9.80 7.02
C TYR A 181 -12.19 -8.55 7.78
N ILE A 182 -13.25 -8.65 8.61
CA ILE A 182 -13.89 -7.46 9.23
C ILE A 182 -12.90 -6.67 10.09
N LEU A 183 -12.31 -7.30 11.10
CA LEU A 183 -11.39 -6.61 12.02
C LEU A 183 -10.15 -6.05 11.32
N PRO A 184 -9.43 -6.81 10.48
CA PRO A 184 -8.28 -6.30 9.74
C PRO A 184 -8.64 -5.14 8.81
N VAL A 185 -9.74 -5.24 8.06
CA VAL A 185 -10.21 -4.19 7.14
C VAL A 185 -10.56 -2.92 7.93
N VAL A 186 -11.32 -3.03 9.01
CA VAL A 186 -11.66 -1.89 9.88
C VAL A 186 -10.40 -1.24 10.46
N THR A 187 -9.44 -2.06 10.92
CA THR A 187 -8.18 -1.57 11.48
C THR A 187 -7.39 -0.74 10.47
N LEU A 188 -7.21 -1.25 9.25
CA LEU A 188 -6.52 -0.52 8.17
C LEU A 188 -7.29 0.72 7.71
N SER A 189 -8.63 0.65 7.72
CA SER A 189 -9.48 1.72 7.20
C SER A 189 -9.56 2.93 8.12
N LEU A 190 -9.55 2.77 9.44
CA LEU A 190 -9.86 3.85 10.37
C LEU A 190 -8.89 5.02 10.28
N GLY A 191 -7.58 4.74 10.24
CA GLY A 191 -6.55 5.78 10.08
C GLY A 191 -6.64 6.49 8.74
N ALA A 192 -6.85 5.72 7.66
CA ALA A 192 -7.02 6.25 6.30
C ALA A 192 -8.31 7.09 6.19
N ALA A 193 -9.44 6.60 6.72
CA ALA A 193 -10.72 7.31 6.75
C ALA A 193 -10.63 8.63 7.52
N ALA A 194 -9.92 8.64 8.64
CA ALA A 194 -9.68 9.85 9.41
C ALA A 194 -8.88 10.91 8.63
N SER A 195 -7.87 10.49 7.89
CA SER A 195 -7.09 11.39 7.02
C SER A 195 -7.90 11.89 5.83
N GLU A 196 -8.65 11.00 5.17
CA GLU A 196 -9.54 11.34 4.05
C GLU A 196 -10.68 12.25 4.48
N MET A 197 -11.26 12.05 5.67
CA MET A 197 -12.28 12.91 6.25
C MET A 197 -11.77 14.34 6.42
N ARG A 198 -10.60 14.54 7.00
CA ARG A 198 -10.01 15.86 7.22
C ARG A 198 -9.67 16.55 5.88
N LEU A 199 -9.09 15.79 4.93
CA LEU A 199 -8.80 16.31 3.61
C LEU A 199 -10.07 16.71 2.88
N THR A 200 -11.09 15.84 2.86
CA THR A 200 -12.39 16.12 2.23
C THR A 200 -13.05 17.35 2.85
N ARG A 201 -13.00 17.48 4.18
CA ARG A 201 -13.51 18.66 4.89
C ARG A 201 -12.81 19.94 4.42
N SER A 202 -11.48 19.94 4.38
CA SER A 202 -10.69 21.09 3.96
C SER A 202 -10.99 21.51 2.53
N THR A 203 -10.92 20.56 1.59
CA THR A 203 -11.17 20.84 0.17
C THR A 203 -12.61 21.24 -0.13
N MET A 204 -13.57 20.68 0.62
CA MET A 204 -14.98 21.10 0.53
C MET A 204 -15.19 22.54 1.02
N LEU A 205 -14.58 22.93 2.15
CA LEU A 205 -14.65 24.29 2.66
C LEU A 205 -14.03 25.30 1.71
N GLU A 206 -12.89 24.96 1.09
CA GLU A 206 -12.28 25.77 0.04
C GLU A 206 -13.21 25.91 -1.15
N ALA A 207 -13.75 24.81 -1.67
CA ALA A 207 -14.64 24.80 -2.81
C ALA A 207 -15.91 25.62 -2.56
N ILE A 208 -16.56 25.50 -1.39
CA ILE A 208 -17.79 26.22 -1.04
C ILE A 208 -17.62 27.74 -1.00
N ARG A 209 -16.40 28.23 -0.77
CA ARG A 209 -16.09 29.67 -0.68
C ARG A 209 -15.73 30.32 -2.00
N THR A 210 -15.64 29.56 -3.09
CA THR A 210 -15.26 30.07 -4.41
C THR A 210 -16.37 30.86 -5.10
N ASP A 211 -16.01 31.75 -6.03
CA ASP A 211 -16.95 32.65 -6.72
C ASP A 211 -17.92 31.89 -7.63
N TYR A 212 -17.54 30.76 -8.21
CA TYR A 212 -18.47 29.97 -9.02
C TYR A 212 -19.61 29.37 -8.17
N ILE A 213 -19.37 29.07 -6.91
CA ILE A 213 -20.41 28.64 -5.96
C ILE A 213 -21.34 29.81 -5.60
N ARG A 214 -20.77 31.00 -5.39
CA ARG A 214 -21.57 32.23 -5.17
C ARG A 214 -22.47 32.50 -6.37
N THR A 215 -21.95 32.39 -7.58
CA THR A 215 -22.72 32.52 -8.81
C THR A 215 -23.82 31.47 -8.93
N ALA A 216 -23.56 30.23 -8.59
CA ALA A 216 -24.58 29.16 -8.61
C ALA A 216 -25.74 29.48 -7.63
N ARG A 217 -25.42 29.98 -6.43
CA ARG A 217 -26.41 30.40 -5.44
C ARG A 217 -27.24 31.59 -5.91
N SER A 218 -26.59 32.61 -6.50
CA SER A 218 -27.24 33.81 -7.05
C SER A 218 -28.23 33.46 -8.19
N LYS A 219 -27.95 32.37 -8.93
CA LYS A 219 -28.89 31.83 -9.95
C LYS A 219 -29.99 30.95 -9.39
N GLY A 220 -30.17 30.90 -8.06
CA GLY A 220 -31.27 30.17 -7.42
C GLY A 220 -31.03 28.65 -7.31
N ALA A 221 -29.81 28.15 -7.51
CA ALA A 221 -29.52 26.72 -7.38
C ALA A 221 -29.77 26.22 -5.94
N PRO A 222 -30.53 25.12 -5.74
CA PRO A 222 -30.83 24.60 -4.42
C PRO A 222 -29.50 24.12 -3.75
N GLN A 223 -29.42 24.30 -2.44
CA GLN A 223 -28.19 24.02 -1.65
C GLN A 223 -27.65 22.59 -1.88
N ARG A 224 -28.54 21.61 -2.05
CA ARG A 224 -28.17 20.23 -2.36
C ARG A 224 -27.41 20.13 -3.68
N LEU A 225 -27.86 20.82 -4.72
CA LEU A 225 -27.19 20.82 -6.03
C LEU A 225 -25.82 21.54 -5.95
N VAL A 226 -25.76 22.64 -5.19
CA VAL A 226 -24.51 23.39 -4.95
C VAL A 226 -23.46 22.48 -4.29
N ILE A 227 -23.82 21.72 -3.26
CA ILE A 227 -22.89 20.84 -2.53
C ILE A 227 -22.46 19.67 -3.41
N TRP A 228 -23.43 18.87 -3.93
CA TRP A 228 -23.11 17.60 -4.56
C TRP A 228 -22.57 17.74 -5.99
N LYS A 229 -23.04 18.70 -6.77
CA LYS A 229 -22.65 18.86 -8.17
C LYS A 229 -21.53 19.87 -8.37
N HIS A 230 -21.57 21.00 -7.65
CA HIS A 230 -20.62 22.09 -7.89
C HIS A 230 -19.43 22.06 -6.94
N ALA A 231 -19.63 21.87 -5.63
CA ALA A 231 -18.52 21.86 -4.68
C ALA A 231 -17.78 20.53 -4.66
N LEU A 232 -18.50 19.42 -4.48
CA LEU A 232 -17.91 18.09 -4.31
C LEU A 232 -17.04 17.66 -5.51
N ARG A 233 -17.50 17.91 -6.73
CA ARG A 233 -16.76 17.53 -7.93
C ARG A 233 -15.33 18.11 -7.96
N ASN A 234 -15.17 19.35 -7.51
CA ASN A 234 -13.86 20.00 -7.47
C ASN A 234 -13.07 19.63 -6.20
N ALA A 235 -13.76 19.45 -5.08
CA ALA A 235 -13.15 19.06 -3.81
C ALA A 235 -12.60 17.63 -3.83
N LEU A 236 -13.16 16.73 -4.66
CA LEU A 236 -12.70 15.34 -4.75
C LEU A 236 -11.34 15.17 -5.44
N LEU A 237 -10.87 16.13 -6.24
CA LEU A 237 -9.61 15.98 -6.98
C LEU A 237 -8.41 15.62 -6.07
N PRO A 238 -8.11 16.39 -5.00
CA PRO A 238 -7.04 16.03 -4.08
C PRO A 238 -7.34 14.76 -3.28
N VAL A 239 -8.62 14.49 -2.99
CA VAL A 239 -9.05 13.30 -2.22
C VAL A 239 -8.78 12.02 -3.00
N VAL A 240 -9.11 11.97 -4.30
CA VAL A 240 -8.83 10.80 -5.15
C VAL A 240 -7.33 10.51 -5.22
N THR A 241 -6.50 11.55 -5.27
CA THR A 241 -5.04 11.39 -5.21
C THR A 241 -4.60 10.79 -3.87
N SER A 242 -5.15 11.31 -2.76
CA SER A 242 -4.88 10.78 -1.42
C SER A 242 -5.32 9.33 -1.27
N MET A 243 -6.50 8.97 -1.81
CA MET A 243 -6.98 7.58 -1.83
C MET A 243 -5.98 6.64 -2.51
N GLY A 244 -5.44 7.03 -3.64
CA GLY A 244 -4.44 6.23 -4.35
C GLY A 244 -3.14 6.07 -3.55
N MET A 245 -2.65 7.15 -2.93
CA MET A 245 -1.49 7.08 -2.03
C MET A 245 -1.77 6.16 -0.83
N ASN A 246 -2.95 6.27 -0.22
CA ASN A 246 -3.36 5.41 0.89
C ASN A 246 -3.50 3.95 0.47
N PHE A 247 -3.99 3.67 -0.74
CA PHE A 247 -4.03 2.30 -1.27
C PHE A 247 -2.62 1.72 -1.42
N GLY A 248 -1.69 2.45 -2.02
CA GLY A 248 -0.29 2.04 -2.10
C GLY A 248 0.33 1.81 -0.72
N ALA A 249 0.12 2.74 0.21
CA ALA A 249 0.60 2.62 1.60
C ALA A 249 -0.04 1.42 2.33
N SER A 250 -1.30 1.08 2.05
CA SER A 250 -1.98 -0.07 2.64
C SER A 250 -1.35 -1.39 2.24
N LEU A 251 -0.79 -1.50 1.04
CA LEU A 251 -0.06 -2.70 0.62
C LEU A 251 1.19 -2.95 1.48
N GLY A 252 1.92 -1.87 1.84
CA GLY A 252 3.04 -1.95 2.79
C GLY A 252 2.57 -2.07 4.25
N GLY A 253 1.55 -1.33 4.64
CA GLY A 253 0.98 -1.35 5.99
C GLY A 253 0.26 -2.65 6.34
N ALA A 254 -0.20 -3.41 5.34
CA ALA A 254 -0.78 -4.73 5.53
C ALA A 254 0.17 -5.71 6.22
N VAL A 255 1.49 -5.57 6.07
CA VAL A 255 2.51 -6.44 6.70
C VAL A 255 2.28 -6.57 8.21
N ILE A 256 2.09 -5.45 8.91
CA ILE A 256 1.89 -5.44 10.35
C ILE A 256 0.53 -6.05 10.71
N ILE A 257 -0.51 -5.68 9.98
CA ILE A 257 -1.88 -6.14 10.24
C ILE A 257 -2.04 -7.63 9.91
N GLU A 258 -1.46 -8.09 8.82
CA GLU A 258 -1.43 -9.53 8.48
C GLU A 258 -0.74 -10.34 9.58
N THR A 259 0.37 -9.83 10.12
CA THR A 259 1.09 -10.49 11.22
C THR A 259 0.27 -10.50 12.51
N VAL A 260 -0.39 -9.40 12.87
CA VAL A 260 -1.20 -9.28 14.09
C VAL A 260 -2.42 -10.21 14.04
N PHE A 261 -3.08 -10.28 12.88
CA PHE A 261 -4.29 -11.10 12.70
C PHE A 261 -4.03 -12.52 12.19
N GLY A 262 -2.75 -12.91 12.01
CA GLY A 262 -2.38 -14.24 11.48
C GLY A 262 -2.93 -14.50 10.07
N ILE A 263 -2.97 -13.46 9.22
CA ILE A 263 -3.48 -13.53 7.86
C ILE A 263 -2.38 -14.01 6.92
N PRO A 264 -2.60 -15.10 6.15
CA PRO A 264 -1.60 -15.65 5.25
C PRO A 264 -1.45 -14.80 3.98
N GLY A 265 -0.95 -13.57 4.11
CA GLY A 265 -0.65 -12.63 3.02
C GLY A 265 0.85 -12.51 2.74
N LEU A 266 1.19 -11.57 1.84
CA LEU A 266 2.58 -11.29 1.45
C LEU A 266 3.40 -10.68 2.60
N GLY A 267 2.77 -9.82 3.40
CA GLY A 267 3.46 -9.19 4.54
C GLY A 267 3.87 -10.21 5.59
N MET A 268 2.97 -11.13 5.94
CA MET A 268 3.29 -12.22 6.86
C MET A 268 4.38 -13.13 6.26
N LEU A 269 4.31 -13.43 4.95
CA LEU A 269 5.34 -14.20 4.26
C LEU A 269 6.73 -13.53 4.39
N ILE A 270 6.82 -12.21 4.19
CA ILE A 270 8.08 -11.46 4.34
C ILE A 270 8.60 -11.55 5.78
N VAL A 271 7.75 -11.31 6.78
CA VAL A 271 8.16 -11.36 8.19
C VAL A 271 8.65 -12.74 8.59
N GLU A 272 7.94 -13.81 8.19
CA GLU A 272 8.36 -15.18 8.43
C GLU A 272 9.70 -15.50 7.75
N SER A 273 9.88 -15.05 6.50
CA SER A 273 11.09 -15.26 5.74
C SER A 273 12.30 -14.52 6.32
N ILE A 274 12.09 -13.29 6.83
CA ILE A 274 13.13 -12.54 7.56
C ILE A 274 13.56 -13.31 8.82
N ARG A 275 12.60 -13.75 9.63
CA ARG A 275 12.89 -14.52 10.86
C ARG A 275 13.65 -15.80 10.59
N LYS A 276 13.39 -16.43 9.46
CA LYS A 276 14.01 -17.69 9.04
C LYS A 276 15.20 -17.49 8.11
N LYS A 277 15.57 -16.24 7.80
CA LYS A 277 16.69 -15.86 6.91
C LYS A 277 16.57 -16.42 5.48
N ASP A 278 15.35 -16.61 4.98
CA ASP A 278 15.10 -17.04 3.61
C ASP A 278 15.28 -15.83 2.65
N THR A 279 16.53 -15.53 2.35
CA THR A 279 16.93 -14.36 1.59
C THR A 279 16.23 -14.23 0.22
N PRO A 280 16.16 -15.28 -0.62
CA PRO A 280 15.47 -15.18 -1.91
C PRO A 280 14.01 -14.77 -1.75
N MET A 281 13.31 -15.33 -0.75
CA MET A 281 11.91 -15.01 -0.49
C MET A 281 11.73 -13.56 -0.03
N VAL A 282 12.58 -13.08 0.90
CA VAL A 282 12.53 -11.69 1.39
C VAL A 282 12.74 -10.70 0.26
N LEU A 283 13.80 -10.91 -0.54
CA LEU A 283 14.13 -10.03 -1.66
C LEU A 283 13.01 -9.96 -2.69
N ALA A 284 12.58 -11.11 -3.17
CA ALA A 284 11.58 -11.17 -4.23
C ALA A 284 10.22 -10.63 -3.77
N ALA A 285 9.75 -10.99 -2.57
CA ALA A 285 8.47 -10.51 -2.06
C ALA A 285 8.48 -9.00 -1.79
N THR A 286 9.60 -8.45 -1.30
CA THR A 286 9.75 -7.01 -1.10
C THR A 286 9.80 -6.25 -2.43
N ILE A 287 10.55 -6.75 -3.41
CA ILE A 287 10.61 -6.17 -4.76
C ILE A 287 9.22 -6.22 -5.41
N PHE A 288 8.53 -7.36 -5.29
CA PHE A 288 7.18 -7.49 -5.81
C PHE A 288 6.22 -6.45 -5.23
N LEU A 289 6.23 -6.24 -3.91
CA LEU A 289 5.44 -5.18 -3.28
C LEU A 289 5.86 -3.77 -3.73
N ALA A 290 7.15 -3.52 -3.90
CA ALA A 290 7.65 -2.24 -4.40
C ALA A 290 7.20 -1.97 -5.84
N VAL A 291 7.26 -2.98 -6.72
CA VAL A 291 6.74 -2.88 -8.09
C VAL A 291 5.24 -2.63 -8.09
N LEU A 292 4.49 -3.37 -7.27
CA LEU A 292 3.05 -3.20 -7.14
C LEU A 292 2.69 -1.79 -6.64
N PHE A 293 3.40 -1.29 -5.63
CA PHE A 293 3.25 0.09 -5.15
C PHE A 293 3.48 1.10 -6.29
N CYS A 294 4.56 0.95 -7.04
CA CYS A 294 4.87 1.82 -8.17
C CYS A 294 3.81 1.77 -9.27
N LEU A 295 3.26 0.59 -9.56
CA LEU A 295 2.17 0.42 -10.53
C LEU A 295 0.89 1.11 -10.06
N VAL A 296 0.55 0.98 -8.77
CA VAL A 296 -0.58 1.69 -8.17
C VAL A 296 -0.38 3.19 -8.28
N MET A 297 0.79 3.70 -7.91
CA MET A 297 1.10 5.13 -8.01
C MET A 297 1.04 5.64 -9.46
N LEU A 298 1.55 4.85 -10.41
CA LEU A 298 1.43 5.18 -11.84
C LEU A 298 -0.04 5.24 -12.28
N ALA A 299 -0.87 4.27 -11.86
CA ALA A 299 -2.30 4.28 -12.17
C ALA A 299 -3.01 5.51 -11.59
N VAL A 300 -2.67 5.91 -10.36
CA VAL A 300 -3.19 7.13 -9.71
C VAL A 300 -2.76 8.39 -10.46
N ASP A 301 -1.50 8.49 -10.86
CA ASP A 301 -0.99 9.62 -11.63
C ASP A 301 -1.69 9.75 -13.00
N ILE A 302 -1.94 8.63 -13.68
CA ILE A 302 -2.68 8.60 -14.95
C ILE A 302 -4.13 9.04 -14.72
N LEU A 303 -4.77 8.53 -13.68
CA LEU A 303 -6.14 8.85 -13.32
C LEU A 303 -6.27 10.34 -12.98
N TYR A 304 -5.32 10.88 -12.24
CA TYR A 304 -5.25 12.29 -11.90
C TYR A 304 -5.04 13.18 -13.15
N ALA A 305 -4.14 12.80 -14.05
CA ALA A 305 -3.93 13.50 -15.32
C ALA A 305 -5.16 13.46 -16.23
N TYR A 306 -6.02 12.44 -16.11
CA TYR A 306 -7.28 12.34 -16.83
C TYR A 306 -8.37 13.23 -16.22
N ILE A 307 -8.45 13.32 -14.90
CA ILE A 307 -9.49 14.07 -14.18
C ILE A 307 -9.22 15.58 -14.20
N ASP A 308 -7.96 16.02 -14.06
CA ASP A 308 -7.58 17.44 -14.07
C ASP A 308 -6.91 17.88 -15.39
N PRO A 309 -7.65 18.52 -16.29
CA PRO A 309 -7.07 19.01 -17.56
C PRO A 309 -6.06 20.15 -17.36
N ARG A 310 -6.00 20.78 -16.19
CA ARG A 310 -5.04 21.86 -15.90
C ARG A 310 -3.61 21.34 -15.79
N ILE A 311 -3.45 20.09 -15.38
CA ILE A 311 -2.15 19.41 -15.36
C ILE A 311 -1.62 19.22 -16.77
N LYS A 312 -2.51 18.91 -17.73
CA LYS A 312 -2.15 18.88 -19.16
C LYS A 312 -1.57 20.22 -19.65
N ALA A 313 -1.94 21.33 -19.03
CA ALA A 313 -1.47 22.66 -19.38
C ALA A 313 -0.11 23.02 -18.72
N LYS A 314 0.18 22.55 -17.50
CA LYS A 314 1.45 22.79 -16.80
C LYS A 314 2.66 22.12 -17.49
N TYR A 315 2.43 21.09 -18.28
CA TYR A 315 3.46 20.45 -19.11
C TYR A 315 3.56 21.08 -20.51
N LYS A 316 2.99 22.30 -20.68
CA LYS A 316 3.13 23.12 -21.90
C LYS A 316 4.36 24.05 -21.85
N ALA A 317 5.03 24.18 -20.71
CA ALA A 317 6.21 25.02 -20.54
C ALA A 317 7.51 24.15 -20.61
#